data_3b54f05b75b8cc0751ec51d907c3a977
#
_entry.id   3b54f05b75b8cc0751ec51d907c3a977
#
_cell.length_a   1.000
_cell.length_b   1.000
_cell.length_c   1.000
_cell.angle_alpha   90.00
_cell.angle_beta   90.00
_cell.angle_gamma   90.00
#
_symmetry.space_group_name_H-M   'P 1'
#
loop_
_entity.id
_entity.type
_entity.pdbx_description
1 polymer ?
#
loop_
_entity_poly.entity_id
_entity_poly.type
_entity_poly.pdbx_seq_one_letter_code
_entity_poly.pdbx_strand_id
1 'polypeptide(L)'
;MVLIFGGAYQGKLTWAVQQYGLCADELCDLAHGFLPGKRCYYHLEALTRAAEEPVSPSLFPADAVLIAREVGSGVVPVDAADRAWRERHGALLRQLAGQARTVVRIFCGLPQTLKS
;
A
#
# COMPACT_ATOMS: atom_id res chain seq x y z
N MET A 1 4.32 -5.95 10.59
CA MET A 1 3.85 -5.34 9.34
C MET A 1 4.16 -3.85 9.34
N VAL A 2 4.62 -3.34 8.24
CA VAL A 2 4.89 -1.92 8.02
C VAL A 2 4.00 -1.44 6.87
N LEU A 3 3.28 -0.35 7.06
CA LEU A 3 2.51 0.29 6.01
C LEU A 3 3.17 1.61 5.61
N ILE A 4 3.50 1.73 4.32
CA ILE A 4 4.08 2.93 3.74
C ILE A 4 3.10 3.44 2.68
N PHE A 5 2.68 4.68 2.79
CA PHE A 5 1.72 5.24 1.85
C PHE A 5 2.07 6.68 1.49
N GLY A 6 1.43 7.21 0.48
CA GLY A 6 1.62 8.57 0.01
C GLY A 6 1.11 8.73 -1.40
N GLY A 7 1.22 9.94 -1.93
CA GLY A 7 0.82 10.24 -3.29
C GLY A 7 1.71 9.54 -4.33
N ALA A 8 1.30 9.62 -5.60
CA ALA A 8 2.09 9.07 -6.69
C ALA A 8 3.45 9.80 -6.78
N TYR A 9 4.49 9.06 -7.17
CA TYR A 9 5.82 9.60 -7.43
C TYR A 9 6.48 10.27 -6.22
N GLN A 10 6.18 9.80 -5.00
CA GLN A 10 6.77 10.35 -3.77
C GLN A 10 8.00 9.59 -3.28
N GLY A 11 8.45 8.58 -3.99
CA GLY A 11 9.66 7.83 -3.64
C GLY A 11 9.45 6.75 -2.59
N LYS A 12 8.24 6.22 -2.47
CA LYS A 12 7.88 5.22 -1.44
C LYS A 12 8.71 3.95 -1.54
N LEU A 13 8.80 3.37 -2.74
CA LEU A 13 9.53 2.12 -2.92
C LEU A 13 11.02 2.31 -2.70
N THR A 14 11.60 3.36 -3.23
CA THR A 14 13.02 3.67 -3.06
C THR A 14 13.36 3.81 -1.57
N TRP A 15 12.54 4.55 -0.83
CA TRP A 15 12.75 4.72 0.60
C TRP A 15 12.65 3.38 1.35
N ALA A 16 11.64 2.57 1.02
CA ALA A 16 11.44 1.27 1.68
C ALA A 16 12.61 0.30 1.42
N VAL A 17 13.09 0.25 0.18
CA VAL A 17 14.22 -0.61 -0.19
C VAL A 17 15.45 -0.23 0.62
N GLN A 18 15.74 1.05 0.77
CA GLN A 18 16.87 1.53 1.55
C GLN A 18 16.69 1.29 3.04
N GLN A 19 15.51 1.60 3.55
CA GLN A 19 15.24 1.52 4.99
C GLN A 19 15.25 0.10 5.52
N TYR A 20 14.71 -0.85 4.74
CA TYR A 20 14.55 -2.24 5.18
C TYR A 20 15.52 -3.22 4.49
N GLY A 21 16.43 -2.72 3.67
CA GLY A 21 17.44 -3.56 3.02
C GLY A 21 16.83 -4.61 2.10
N LEU A 22 15.86 -4.23 1.29
CA LEU A 22 15.14 -5.18 0.44
C LEU A 22 15.91 -5.48 -0.84
N CYS A 23 15.94 -6.77 -1.21
CA CYS A 23 16.49 -7.23 -2.47
C CYS A 23 15.38 -7.35 -3.53
N ALA A 24 15.75 -7.33 -4.80
CA ALA A 24 14.77 -7.36 -5.89
C ALA A 24 13.87 -8.60 -5.85
N ASP A 25 14.41 -9.75 -5.46
CA ASP A 25 13.64 -11.00 -5.37
C ASP A 25 12.68 -11.04 -4.18
N GLU A 26 12.78 -10.08 -3.26
CA GLU A 26 11.89 -9.96 -2.11
C GLU A 26 10.69 -9.05 -2.39
N LEU A 27 10.65 -8.43 -3.55
CA LEU A 27 9.61 -7.47 -3.94
C LEU A 27 8.55 -8.15 -4.79
N CYS A 28 7.29 -7.81 -4.53
CA CYS A 28 6.15 -8.21 -5.35
C CYS A 28 5.43 -6.97 -5.85
N ASP A 29 5.40 -6.79 -7.16
CA ASP A 29 4.60 -5.75 -7.79
C ASP A 29 3.17 -6.25 -7.99
N LEU A 30 2.25 -5.72 -7.20
CA LEU A 30 0.86 -6.17 -7.24
C LEU A 30 0.14 -5.77 -8.54
N ALA A 31 0.74 -4.90 -9.35
CA ALA A 31 0.22 -4.63 -10.69
C ALA A 31 0.34 -5.85 -11.62
N HIS A 32 1.25 -6.76 -11.31
CA HIS A 32 1.48 -8.00 -12.06
C HIS A 32 0.94 -9.25 -11.36
N GLY A 33 0.23 -9.10 -10.25
CA GLY A 33 -0.36 -10.19 -9.51
C GLY A 33 0.31 -10.44 -8.16
N PHE A 34 -0.34 -11.26 -7.35
CA PHE A 34 0.13 -11.59 -6.00
C PHE A 34 0.99 -12.86 -6.02
N LEU A 35 2.17 -12.77 -5.39
CA LEU A 35 3.05 -13.92 -5.16
C LEU A 35 3.26 -14.08 -3.66
N PRO A 36 2.98 -15.27 -3.09
CA PRO A 36 3.16 -15.48 -1.65
C PRO A 36 4.66 -15.50 -1.26
N GLY A 37 4.94 -15.24 0.02
CA GLY A 37 6.27 -15.39 0.56
C GLY A 37 7.25 -14.25 0.27
N LYS A 38 6.76 -13.11 -0.20
CA LYS A 38 7.61 -11.94 -0.41
C LYS A 38 7.67 -11.08 0.85
N ARG A 39 8.73 -10.30 0.99
CA ARG A 39 8.88 -9.37 2.11
C ARG A 39 8.21 -8.04 1.88
N CYS A 40 8.07 -7.62 0.62
CA CYS A 40 7.50 -6.32 0.28
C CYS A 40 6.49 -6.47 -0.85
N TYR A 41 5.34 -5.85 -0.67
CA TYR A 41 4.28 -5.79 -1.67
C TYR A 41 3.99 -4.32 -1.97
N TYR A 42 4.15 -3.93 -3.22
CA TYR A 42 3.92 -2.55 -3.63
C TYR A 42 2.89 -2.46 -4.76
N HIS A 43 2.40 -1.27 -5.02
CA HIS A 43 1.25 -1.00 -5.88
C HIS A 43 -0.03 -1.65 -5.35
N LEU A 44 -0.29 -1.48 -4.06
CA LEU A 44 -1.47 -2.02 -3.40
C LEU A 44 -2.76 -1.51 -4.06
N GLU A 45 -2.74 -0.30 -4.59
CA GLU A 45 -3.84 0.30 -5.33
C GLU A 45 -4.20 -0.49 -6.60
N ALA A 46 -3.22 -1.13 -7.24
CA ALA A 46 -3.49 -1.98 -8.40
C ALA A 46 -4.22 -3.25 -8.01
N LEU A 47 -3.87 -3.84 -6.86
CA LEU A 47 -4.56 -5.01 -6.33
C LEU A 47 -6.01 -4.70 -5.99
N THR A 48 -6.25 -3.61 -5.27
CA THR A 48 -7.62 -3.22 -4.90
C THR A 48 -8.44 -2.79 -6.10
N ARG A 49 -7.79 -2.24 -7.14
CA ARG A 49 -8.47 -1.88 -8.38
C ARG A 49 -8.94 -3.11 -9.14
N ALA A 50 -8.12 -4.14 -9.22
CA ALA A 50 -8.46 -5.39 -9.90
C ALA A 50 -9.47 -6.23 -9.12
N ALA A 51 -9.52 -6.11 -7.79
CA ALA A 51 -10.43 -6.86 -6.95
C ALA A 51 -11.85 -6.29 -7.04
N GLU A 52 -12.84 -7.15 -7.22
CA GLU A 52 -14.25 -6.74 -7.23
C GLU A 52 -14.82 -6.68 -5.81
N GLU A 53 -14.17 -7.36 -4.87
CA GLU A 53 -14.59 -7.44 -3.48
C GLU A 53 -13.49 -6.89 -2.55
N PRO A 54 -13.83 -6.58 -1.29
CA PRO A 54 -12.83 -6.09 -0.34
C PRO A 54 -11.68 -7.08 -0.15
N VAL A 55 -10.46 -6.55 -0.14
CA VAL A 55 -9.25 -7.33 0.13
C VAL A 55 -9.02 -7.38 1.63
N SER A 56 -8.76 -8.57 2.16
CA SER A 56 -8.48 -8.75 3.59
C SER A 56 -6.99 -8.52 3.89
N PRO A 57 -6.66 -7.84 5.00
CA PRO A 57 -5.26 -7.73 5.43
C PRO A 57 -4.57 -9.09 5.65
N SER A 58 -5.33 -10.14 5.91
CA SER A 58 -4.78 -11.48 6.15
C SER A 58 -4.15 -12.10 4.91
N LEU A 59 -4.33 -11.51 3.72
CA LEU A 59 -3.66 -11.94 2.50
C LEU A 59 -2.14 -11.82 2.63
N PHE A 60 -1.65 -10.85 3.39
CA PHE A 60 -0.23 -10.52 3.48
C PHE A 60 0.44 -11.16 4.68
N PRO A 61 1.75 -11.51 4.57
CA PRO A 61 2.50 -11.97 5.74
C PRO A 61 2.48 -10.95 6.88
N ALA A 62 2.50 -11.44 8.12
CA ALA A 62 2.40 -10.58 9.30
C ALA A 62 3.56 -9.58 9.44
N ASP A 63 4.71 -9.89 8.83
CA ASP A 63 5.91 -9.06 8.87
C ASP A 63 6.20 -8.33 7.55
N ALA A 64 5.23 -8.31 6.63
CA ALA A 64 5.42 -7.69 5.32
C ALA A 64 5.55 -6.18 5.39
N VAL A 65 6.28 -5.63 4.42
CA VAL A 65 6.31 -4.21 4.13
C VAL A 65 5.32 -3.95 2.99
N LEU A 66 4.31 -3.14 3.26
CA LEU A 66 3.24 -2.85 2.30
C LEU A 66 3.34 -1.40 1.84
N ILE A 67 3.31 -1.20 0.54
CA ILE A 67 3.43 0.13 -0.06
C ILE A 67 2.19 0.41 -0.88
N ALA A 68 1.52 1.51 -0.57
CA ALA A 68 0.26 1.88 -1.19
C ALA A 68 0.26 3.35 -1.60
N ARG A 69 -0.45 3.62 -2.69
CA ARG A 69 -0.77 4.99 -3.07
C ARG A 69 -1.97 5.45 -2.26
N GLU A 70 -1.89 6.68 -1.73
CA GLU A 70 -3.01 7.34 -1.11
C GLU A 70 -4.03 7.73 -2.19
N VAL A 71 -5.28 7.34 -2.00
CA VAL A 71 -6.38 7.69 -2.89
C VAL A 71 -7.54 8.25 -2.08
N GLY A 72 -8.44 8.97 -2.74
CA GLY A 72 -9.62 9.50 -2.07
C GLY A 72 -9.50 10.95 -1.62
N SER A 73 -8.34 11.58 -1.77
CA SER A 73 -8.19 13.02 -1.57
C SER A 73 -8.44 13.75 -2.89
N GLY A 74 -9.21 14.82 -2.87
CA GLY A 74 -9.45 15.65 -4.03
C GLY A 74 -10.84 15.48 -4.62
N VAL A 75 -10.94 15.47 -5.95
CA VAL A 75 -12.21 15.50 -6.66
C VAL A 75 -13.02 14.23 -6.45
N VAL A 76 -14.32 14.37 -6.19
CA VAL A 76 -15.23 13.23 -6.08
C VAL A 76 -15.37 12.58 -7.46
N PRO A 77 -15.11 11.24 -7.58
CA PRO A 77 -15.24 10.56 -8.87
C PRO A 77 -16.69 10.54 -9.35
N VAL A 78 -16.87 10.77 -10.64
CA VAL A 78 -18.20 10.68 -11.28
C VAL A 78 -18.58 9.22 -11.50
N ASP A 79 -17.58 8.38 -11.83
CA ASP A 79 -17.76 6.96 -12.12
C ASP A 79 -18.02 6.18 -10.83
N ALA A 80 -19.13 5.42 -10.81
CA ALA A 80 -19.50 4.59 -9.66
C ALA A 80 -18.47 3.49 -9.37
N ALA A 81 -17.87 2.91 -10.40
CA ALA A 81 -16.83 1.90 -10.23
C ALA A 81 -15.57 2.49 -9.58
N ASP A 82 -15.21 3.70 -9.95
CA ASP A 82 -14.06 4.40 -9.36
C ASP A 82 -14.33 4.75 -7.90
N ARG A 83 -15.53 5.19 -7.56
CA ARG A 83 -15.92 5.44 -6.17
C ARG A 83 -15.86 4.17 -5.33
N ALA A 84 -16.38 3.07 -5.86
CA ALA A 84 -16.36 1.79 -5.17
C ALA A 84 -14.92 1.32 -4.91
N TRP A 85 -14.04 1.50 -5.88
CA TRP A 85 -12.62 1.19 -5.70
C TRP A 85 -11.98 2.05 -4.62
N ARG A 86 -12.21 3.35 -4.64
CA ARG A 86 -11.65 4.26 -3.63
C ARG A 86 -12.12 3.91 -2.22
N GLU A 87 -13.37 3.51 -2.08
CA GLU A 87 -13.90 3.05 -0.79
C GLU A 87 -13.24 1.76 -0.33
N ARG A 88 -13.09 0.76 -1.23
CA ARG A 88 -12.41 -0.49 -0.91
C ARG A 88 -10.96 -0.26 -0.52
N HIS A 89 -10.26 0.56 -1.30
CA HIS A 89 -8.85 0.86 -1.05
C HIS A 89 -8.66 1.61 0.26
N GLY A 90 -9.48 2.63 0.50
CA GLY A 90 -9.44 3.38 1.76
C GLY A 90 -9.75 2.50 2.96
N ALA A 91 -10.71 1.59 2.85
CA ALA A 91 -11.04 0.65 3.91
C ALA A 91 -9.87 -0.28 4.22
N LEU A 92 -9.21 -0.80 3.18
CA LEU A 92 -8.04 -1.65 3.36
C LEU A 92 -6.90 -0.89 4.05
N LEU A 93 -6.62 0.35 3.61
CA LEU A 93 -5.57 1.16 4.23
C LEU A 93 -5.86 1.43 5.71
N ARG A 94 -7.11 1.71 6.08
CA ARG A 94 -7.48 1.90 7.48
C ARG A 94 -7.28 0.64 8.30
N GLN A 95 -7.65 -0.52 7.78
CA GLN A 95 -7.44 -1.80 8.45
C GLN A 95 -5.94 -2.10 8.63
N LEU A 96 -5.16 -1.88 7.58
CA LEU A 96 -3.71 -2.10 7.62
C LEU A 96 -3.04 -1.14 8.60
N ALA A 97 -3.44 0.13 8.61
CA ALA A 97 -2.89 1.12 9.55
C ALA A 97 -3.19 0.74 11.00
N GLY A 98 -4.37 0.16 11.26
CA GLY A 98 -4.73 -0.32 12.60
C GLY A 98 -3.92 -1.53 13.04
N GLN A 99 -3.56 -2.42 12.11
CA GLN A 99 -2.83 -3.66 12.41
C GLN A 99 -1.31 -3.48 12.31
N ALA A 100 -0.84 -2.53 11.51
CA ALA A 100 0.58 -2.34 11.28
C ALA A 100 1.28 -1.88 12.54
N ARG A 101 2.49 -2.39 12.75
CA ARG A 101 3.37 -1.94 13.83
C ARG A 101 3.91 -0.54 13.56
N THR A 102 4.21 -0.26 12.28
CA THR A 102 4.76 1.01 11.84
C THR A 102 3.96 1.51 10.64
N VAL A 103 3.59 2.77 10.67
CA VAL A 103 2.90 3.45 9.56
C VAL A 103 3.67 4.71 9.21
N VAL A 104 4.09 4.81 7.95
CA VAL A 104 4.90 5.92 7.45
C VAL A 104 4.24 6.52 6.22
N ARG A 105 4.14 7.83 6.19
CA ARG A 105 3.74 8.58 5.00
C ARG A 105 4.99 9.16 4.34
N ILE A 106 5.10 9.00 3.02
CA ILE A 106 6.19 9.60 2.26
C ILE A 106 5.67 10.79 1.47
N PHE A 107 6.31 11.93 1.68
CA PHE A 107 6.02 13.17 0.97
C PHE A 107 7.32 13.76 0.45
N CYS A 108 7.44 13.93 -0.86
CA CYS A 108 8.66 14.43 -1.52
C CYS A 108 9.91 13.65 -1.08
N GLY A 109 9.80 12.31 -1.01
CA GLY A 109 10.91 11.45 -0.59
C GLY A 109 11.22 11.47 0.90
N LEU A 110 10.49 12.27 1.69
CA LEU A 110 10.73 12.42 3.13
C LEU A 110 9.74 11.60 3.95
N PRO A 111 10.21 10.81 4.93
CA PRO A 111 9.32 10.01 5.76
C PRO A 111 8.70 10.83 6.88
N GLN A 112 7.43 10.56 7.13
CA GLN A 112 6.71 11.05 8.28
C GLN A 112 6.12 9.85 9.01
N THR A 113 6.65 9.52 10.18
CA THR A 113 6.19 8.37 10.96
C THR A 113 4.91 8.75 11.69
N LEU A 114 3.83 8.02 11.42
CA LEU A 114 2.53 8.24 12.05
C LEU A 114 2.28 7.25 13.20
N LYS A 115 2.97 6.10 13.15
CA LYS A 115 2.83 5.06 14.17
C LYS A 115 4.12 4.23 14.18
N SER A 116 4.63 3.95 15.34
CA SER A 116 5.86 3.13 15.48
C SER A 116 5.84 2.28 16.74
#